data_89943237674ae06c8674adbfe384f3ba
#
_entry.id   89943237674ae06c8674adbfe384f3ba
#
_cell.length_a   1.000
_cell.length_b   1.000
_cell.length_c   1.000
_cell.angle_alpha   90.00
_cell.angle_beta   90.00
_cell.angle_gamma   90.00
#
_symmetry.space_group_name_H-M   'P 1'
#
loop_
_entity.id
_entity.type
_entity.pdbx_description
1 polymer ?
#
loop_
_entity_poly.entity_id
_entity_poly.type
_entity_poly.pdbx_seq_one_letter_code
_entity_poly.pdbx_strand_id
1 'polypeptide(L)'
;MAQKNILIMGAAGRDFHNFNLYYRNNKDYNVVAFTATQIPNIEGRIYPPELAGALYPSGIKIYDEAELVELINKLKVDEVVFSYSDVTFNYVMTKGSIVNAAGASFTMLGTNGTMLSSSKPVIAVIAVRTGAGKSQTSRKVVQILRQFGKKVVSVRHPMPYGDLVKQKVQRFGSLEDLKLHNCTIEEIEEYEPHIAMGSVIYSGVDYEAILKEAEKEADVIIWDGGNNDIPFFKPNLVFTVVDPHRPGHEMSYYPGNTSLRLADVAVINKIVSANPDSIRTVRRNIISVNPNAQIIEAASPIFVDNPELIKGKRVLVVEDGPTLTHGEMEYGAGMVAAWDYGAKEIIDPRPFTVNSISNTYRKYPGIGKLLPAMGYGDEQIKDLEETINRTDCDSVVIGTPIDLGRILKINKPSTRVRYELQEIGSLTIEKILRERKFI
;
A
#
# COMPACT_ATOMS: atom_id res chain seq x y z
N MET A 1 1.77 -6.86 -39.12
CA MET A 1 0.82 -5.79 -38.73
C MET A 1 1.64 -4.60 -38.28
N ALA A 2 1.13 -3.37 -38.36
CA ALA A 2 1.84 -2.23 -37.80
C ALA A 2 1.93 -2.37 -36.27
N GLN A 3 3.06 -1.94 -35.71
CA GLN A 3 3.29 -1.91 -34.27
C GLN A 3 2.27 -1.00 -33.59
N LYS A 4 1.64 -1.43 -32.49
CA LYS A 4 0.67 -0.62 -31.74
C LYS A 4 1.37 0.32 -30.75
N ASN A 5 0.99 1.58 -30.76
CA ASN A 5 1.43 2.55 -29.75
C ASN A 5 0.61 2.42 -28.47
N ILE A 6 1.26 2.19 -27.36
CA ILE A 6 0.66 1.97 -26.04
C ILE A 6 1.02 3.11 -25.11
N LEU A 7 0.03 3.63 -24.38
CA LEU A 7 0.23 4.50 -23.22
C LEU A 7 -0.20 3.73 -21.98
N ILE A 8 0.65 3.71 -20.93
CA ILE A 8 0.34 3.05 -19.66
C ILE A 8 0.01 4.11 -18.61
N MET A 9 -1.18 4.02 -18.03
CA MET A 9 -1.60 4.90 -16.92
C MET A 9 -1.09 4.35 -15.61
N GLY A 10 -0.15 5.08 -15.02
CA GLY A 10 0.59 4.75 -13.80
C GLY A 10 2.10 4.80 -14.03
N ALA A 11 2.88 5.04 -12.95
CA ALA A 11 4.34 5.10 -13.00
C ALA A 11 4.97 4.78 -11.62
N ALA A 12 4.59 3.67 -11.00
CA ALA A 12 5.05 3.33 -9.66
C ALA A 12 5.23 1.83 -9.38
N GLY A 13 4.25 1.02 -9.69
CA GLY A 13 4.22 -0.39 -9.29
C GLY A 13 3.69 -1.29 -10.39
N ARG A 14 2.36 -1.45 -10.44
CA ARG A 14 1.68 -2.32 -11.42
C ARG A 14 1.95 -1.94 -12.87
N ASP A 15 2.04 -0.68 -13.14
CA ASP A 15 2.37 -0.11 -14.45
C ASP A 15 3.74 -0.56 -14.96
N PHE A 16 4.80 -0.40 -14.14
CA PHE A 16 6.14 -0.88 -14.48
C PHE A 16 6.19 -2.41 -14.56
N HIS A 17 5.45 -3.10 -13.68
CA HIS A 17 5.34 -4.56 -13.76
C HIS A 17 4.65 -5.01 -15.05
N ASN A 18 3.53 -4.40 -15.42
CA ASN A 18 2.82 -4.64 -16.68
C ASN A 18 3.74 -4.40 -17.89
N PHE A 19 4.48 -3.29 -17.89
CA PHE A 19 5.46 -2.99 -18.91
C PHE A 19 6.54 -4.08 -18.99
N ASN A 20 7.18 -4.38 -17.86
CA ASN A 20 8.29 -5.32 -17.79
C ASN A 20 7.91 -6.73 -18.26
N LEU A 21 6.68 -7.16 -17.94
CA LEU A 21 6.24 -8.52 -18.21
C LEU A 21 5.59 -8.67 -19.58
N TYR A 22 4.79 -7.69 -20.02
CA TYR A 22 3.95 -7.83 -21.20
C TYR A 22 4.49 -7.09 -22.44
N TYR A 23 5.14 -5.92 -22.25
CA TYR A 23 5.51 -5.02 -23.33
C TYR A 23 7.02 -4.93 -23.59
N ARG A 24 7.87 -4.98 -22.59
CA ARG A 24 9.31 -4.66 -22.66
C ARG A 24 10.06 -5.32 -23.82
N ASN A 25 9.78 -6.58 -24.08
CA ASN A 25 10.46 -7.36 -25.11
C ASN A 25 9.55 -7.74 -26.28
N ASN A 26 8.35 -7.16 -26.36
CA ASN A 26 7.36 -7.51 -27.35
C ASN A 26 7.38 -6.50 -28.52
N LYS A 27 7.84 -6.95 -29.70
CA LYS A 27 7.98 -6.11 -30.89
C LYS A 27 6.67 -5.69 -31.54
N ASP A 28 5.54 -6.27 -31.14
CA ASP A 28 4.22 -5.93 -31.66
C ASP A 28 3.69 -4.63 -31.04
N TYR A 29 4.31 -4.17 -29.94
CA TYR A 29 3.93 -2.99 -29.18
C TYR A 29 5.08 -1.99 -29.05
N ASN A 30 4.72 -0.71 -29.00
CA ASN A 30 5.60 0.40 -28.71
C ASN A 30 5.00 1.20 -27.56
N VAL A 31 5.56 1.09 -26.36
CA VAL A 31 5.10 1.90 -25.22
C VAL A 31 5.70 3.29 -25.36
N VAL A 32 4.85 4.26 -25.68
CA VAL A 32 5.26 5.64 -26.00
C VAL A 32 5.28 6.55 -24.78
N ALA A 33 4.54 6.21 -23.72
CA ALA A 33 4.46 7.02 -22.51
C ALA A 33 3.94 6.23 -21.31
N PHE A 34 4.35 6.69 -20.09
CA PHE A 34 3.63 6.49 -18.84
C PHE A 34 2.94 7.80 -18.44
N THR A 35 1.88 7.71 -17.61
CA THR A 35 1.33 8.88 -16.92
C THR A 35 1.35 8.69 -15.41
N ALA A 36 1.39 9.78 -14.66
CA ALA A 36 1.39 9.78 -13.20
C ALA A 36 0.34 10.75 -12.66
N THR A 37 -0.33 10.35 -11.57
CA THR A 37 -1.26 11.20 -10.81
C THR A 37 -1.35 10.81 -9.34
N GLN A 38 -1.23 9.52 -9.00
CA GLN A 38 -1.39 9.02 -7.63
C GLN A 38 -0.19 9.34 -6.73
N ILE A 39 1.02 9.38 -7.30
CA ILE A 39 2.26 9.68 -6.59
C ILE A 39 2.76 11.05 -7.07
N PRO A 40 2.96 12.01 -6.16
CA PRO A 40 3.40 13.35 -6.54
C PRO A 40 4.87 13.38 -7.00
N ASN A 41 5.23 14.37 -7.83
CA ASN A 41 6.60 14.69 -8.23
C ASN A 41 7.35 13.58 -9.00
N ILE A 42 6.65 12.71 -9.71
CA ILE A 42 7.26 11.73 -10.62
C ILE A 42 7.01 12.04 -12.09
N GLU A 43 6.09 12.96 -12.40
CA GLU A 43 5.91 13.52 -13.73
C GLU A 43 7.20 14.22 -14.20
N GLY A 44 7.46 14.17 -15.52
CA GLY A 44 8.66 14.74 -16.12
C GLY A 44 9.91 13.85 -16.03
N ARG A 45 9.86 12.74 -15.27
CA ARG A 45 10.93 11.75 -15.19
C ARG A 45 10.89 10.80 -16.39
N ILE A 46 11.92 9.96 -16.50
CA ILE A 46 12.03 8.92 -17.52
C ILE A 46 12.15 7.57 -16.81
N TYR A 47 11.36 6.57 -17.22
CA TYR A 47 11.64 5.18 -16.91
C TYR A 47 12.95 4.80 -17.62
N PRO A 48 14.03 4.48 -16.89
CA PRO A 48 15.38 4.51 -17.45
C PRO A 48 15.62 3.41 -18.49
N PRO A 49 16.45 3.68 -19.50
CA PRO A 49 16.73 2.72 -20.58
C PRO A 49 17.32 1.39 -20.07
N GLU A 50 18.07 1.40 -18.97
CA GLU A 50 18.62 0.21 -18.32
C GLU A 50 17.54 -0.77 -17.83
N LEU A 51 16.37 -0.25 -17.49
CA LEU A 51 15.20 -1.03 -17.08
C LEU A 51 14.23 -1.26 -18.23
N ALA A 52 14.13 -0.30 -19.14
CA ALA A 52 13.23 -0.35 -20.29
C ALA A 52 13.68 -1.39 -21.35
N GLY A 53 14.98 -1.67 -21.46
CA GLY A 53 15.54 -2.70 -22.32
C GLY A 53 15.81 -2.24 -23.76
N ALA A 54 16.30 -3.16 -24.57
CA ALA A 54 16.88 -2.87 -25.89
C ALA A 54 15.91 -2.23 -26.90
N LEU A 55 14.60 -2.44 -26.75
CA LEU A 55 13.60 -1.81 -27.62
C LEU A 55 13.35 -0.33 -27.26
N TYR A 56 13.82 0.14 -26.11
CA TYR A 56 13.60 1.49 -25.57
C TYR A 56 14.94 2.15 -25.17
N PRO A 57 15.88 2.38 -26.10
CA PRO A 57 17.24 2.83 -25.78
C PRO A 57 17.30 4.25 -25.17
N SER A 58 16.22 5.04 -25.30
CA SER A 58 16.09 6.36 -24.67
C SER A 58 15.24 6.35 -23.39
N GLY A 59 14.84 5.15 -22.92
CA GLY A 59 13.83 5.02 -21.85
C GLY A 59 12.42 5.43 -22.29
N ILE A 60 11.50 5.56 -21.34
CA ILE A 60 10.10 5.93 -21.59
C ILE A 60 9.72 7.10 -20.70
N LYS A 61 9.18 8.16 -21.28
CA LYS A 61 8.84 9.39 -20.58
C LYS A 61 7.58 9.23 -19.73
N ILE A 62 7.58 9.84 -18.55
CA ILE A 62 6.46 9.90 -17.62
C ILE A 62 5.87 11.30 -17.70
N TYR A 63 4.57 11.41 -18.00
CA TYR A 63 3.84 12.66 -18.16
C TYR A 63 2.82 12.83 -17.02
N ASP A 64 2.30 14.04 -16.85
CA ASP A 64 1.12 14.26 -16.03
C ASP A 64 -0.11 13.62 -16.69
N GLU A 65 -0.97 12.98 -15.90
CA GLU A 65 -2.22 12.41 -16.41
C GLU A 65 -3.16 13.47 -17.01
N ALA A 66 -3.07 14.72 -16.57
CA ALA A 66 -3.85 15.82 -17.15
C ALA A 66 -3.61 15.99 -18.65
N GLU A 67 -2.45 15.55 -19.15
CA GLU A 67 -2.09 15.59 -20.58
C GLU A 67 -2.67 14.40 -21.40
N LEU A 68 -3.43 13.46 -20.78
CA LEU A 68 -3.83 12.19 -21.40
C LEU A 68 -4.43 12.33 -22.79
N VAL A 69 -5.37 13.24 -23.01
CA VAL A 69 -6.05 13.45 -24.31
C VAL A 69 -5.07 14.02 -25.33
N GLU A 70 -4.23 14.97 -24.93
CA GLU A 70 -3.20 15.53 -25.82
C GLU A 70 -2.19 14.46 -26.24
N LEU A 71 -1.75 13.64 -25.28
CA LEU A 71 -0.80 12.54 -25.53
C LEU A 71 -1.38 11.49 -26.50
N ILE A 72 -2.65 11.10 -26.34
CA ILE A 72 -3.32 10.17 -27.26
C ILE A 72 -3.22 10.67 -28.69
N ASN A 73 -3.55 11.93 -28.93
CA ASN A 73 -3.52 12.52 -30.26
C ASN A 73 -2.10 12.72 -30.81
N LYS A 74 -1.20 13.30 -30.00
CA LYS A 74 0.16 13.66 -30.36
C LYS A 74 1.05 12.45 -30.63
N LEU A 75 0.95 11.42 -29.79
CA LEU A 75 1.74 10.19 -29.88
C LEU A 75 1.03 9.09 -30.71
N LYS A 76 -0.15 9.38 -31.24
CA LYS A 76 -0.96 8.43 -32.04
C LYS A 76 -1.15 7.11 -31.26
N VAL A 77 -1.66 7.23 -30.03
CA VAL A 77 -1.86 6.07 -29.13
C VAL A 77 -3.02 5.22 -29.65
N ASP A 78 -2.78 3.94 -29.87
CA ASP A 78 -3.79 2.97 -30.27
C ASP A 78 -4.54 2.41 -29.06
N GLU A 79 -3.82 2.26 -27.94
CA GLU A 79 -4.35 1.59 -26.73
C GLU A 79 -3.78 2.21 -25.46
N VAL A 80 -4.66 2.49 -24.51
CA VAL A 80 -4.32 2.97 -23.16
C VAL A 80 -4.54 1.84 -22.16
N VAL A 81 -3.50 1.49 -21.40
CA VAL A 81 -3.52 0.44 -20.39
C VAL A 81 -3.69 1.06 -19.03
N PHE A 82 -4.79 0.75 -18.36
CA PHE A 82 -5.09 1.24 -17.01
C PHE A 82 -4.35 0.40 -15.97
N SER A 83 -3.54 1.04 -15.12
CA SER A 83 -2.72 0.35 -14.12
C SER A 83 -2.79 0.97 -12.72
N TYR A 84 -3.69 1.93 -12.48
CA TYR A 84 -3.91 2.47 -11.13
C TYR A 84 -4.63 1.47 -10.22
N SER A 85 -4.43 1.61 -8.93
CA SER A 85 -5.08 0.83 -7.88
C SER A 85 -5.76 1.73 -6.85
N ASP A 86 -6.64 1.11 -6.05
CA ASP A 86 -7.42 1.75 -4.98
C ASP A 86 -8.28 2.93 -5.45
N VAL A 87 -8.95 2.77 -6.58
CA VAL A 87 -9.82 3.77 -7.22
C VAL A 87 -11.24 3.24 -7.39
N THR A 88 -12.22 4.14 -7.44
CA THR A 88 -13.62 3.76 -7.66
C THR A 88 -13.86 3.24 -9.08
N PHE A 89 -14.84 2.36 -9.25
CA PHE A 89 -15.28 1.94 -10.59
C PHE A 89 -15.72 3.12 -11.46
N ASN A 90 -16.33 4.15 -10.84
CA ASN A 90 -16.71 5.36 -11.58
C ASN A 90 -15.49 6.08 -12.15
N TYR A 91 -14.40 6.18 -11.39
CA TYR A 91 -13.13 6.75 -11.89
C TYR A 91 -12.60 5.96 -13.09
N VAL A 92 -12.53 4.61 -12.97
CA VAL A 92 -12.07 3.74 -14.05
C VAL A 92 -12.89 3.94 -15.32
N MET A 93 -14.23 3.93 -15.21
CA MET A 93 -15.11 4.09 -16.35
C MET A 93 -15.08 5.51 -16.95
N THR A 94 -14.88 6.52 -16.11
CA THR A 94 -14.68 7.90 -16.60
C THR A 94 -13.42 7.99 -17.44
N LYS A 95 -12.30 7.40 -16.97
CA LYS A 95 -11.06 7.36 -17.77
C LYS A 95 -11.22 6.57 -19.06
N GLY A 96 -11.90 5.42 -19.01
CA GLY A 96 -12.23 4.65 -20.22
C GLY A 96 -13.04 5.45 -21.23
N SER A 97 -14.04 6.21 -20.77
CA SER A 97 -14.86 7.07 -21.64
C SER A 97 -14.03 8.19 -22.28
N ILE A 98 -13.14 8.83 -21.52
CA ILE A 98 -12.23 9.87 -22.04
C ILE A 98 -11.31 9.28 -23.13
N VAL A 99 -10.70 8.12 -22.85
CA VAL A 99 -9.80 7.43 -23.79
C VAL A 99 -10.53 7.06 -25.08
N ASN A 100 -11.73 6.47 -24.98
CA ASN A 100 -12.51 6.07 -26.15
C ASN A 100 -12.97 7.30 -26.97
N ALA A 101 -13.37 8.39 -26.31
CA ALA A 101 -13.72 9.64 -26.99
C ALA A 101 -12.52 10.26 -27.73
N ALA A 102 -11.29 10.06 -27.23
CA ALA A 102 -10.06 10.48 -27.87
C ALA A 102 -9.60 9.54 -29.01
N GLY A 103 -10.30 8.42 -29.25
CA GLY A 103 -10.07 7.49 -30.37
C GLY A 103 -9.17 6.30 -30.05
N ALA A 104 -8.69 6.13 -28.81
CA ALA A 104 -7.89 4.97 -28.40
C ALA A 104 -8.75 3.87 -27.71
N SER A 105 -8.24 2.64 -27.72
CA SER A 105 -8.81 1.56 -26.92
C SER A 105 -8.43 1.69 -25.45
N PHE A 106 -9.30 1.24 -24.53
CA PHE A 106 -9.03 1.22 -23.10
C PHE A 106 -8.93 -0.22 -22.61
N THR A 107 -7.80 -0.58 -21.99
CA THR A 107 -7.49 -1.96 -21.62
C THR A 107 -7.10 -2.08 -20.15
N MET A 108 -7.55 -3.16 -19.51
CA MET A 108 -7.13 -3.62 -18.20
C MET A 108 -6.54 -5.02 -18.34
N LEU A 109 -5.27 -5.20 -17.98
CA LEU A 109 -4.60 -6.49 -18.14
C LEU A 109 -5.11 -7.52 -17.11
N GLY A 110 -5.40 -8.71 -17.58
CA GLY A 110 -5.86 -9.82 -16.73
C GLY A 110 -4.73 -10.45 -15.91
N THR A 111 -5.14 -11.14 -14.84
CA THR A 111 -4.22 -11.76 -13.88
C THR A 111 -3.33 -12.86 -14.49
N ASN A 112 -3.84 -13.63 -15.43
CA ASN A 112 -3.09 -14.75 -16.03
C ASN A 112 -1.84 -14.31 -16.79
N GLY A 113 -1.86 -13.10 -17.38
CA GLY A 113 -0.74 -12.55 -18.14
C GLY A 113 0.21 -11.69 -17.32
N THR A 114 -0.11 -11.44 -16.05
CA THR A 114 0.61 -10.48 -15.20
C THR A 114 1.09 -11.05 -13.88
N MET A 115 1.02 -12.36 -13.67
CA MET A 115 1.54 -13.04 -12.49
C MET A 115 2.73 -13.92 -12.85
N LEU A 116 3.84 -13.73 -12.15
CA LEU A 116 5.04 -14.56 -12.25
C LEU A 116 4.86 -15.85 -11.46
N SER A 117 5.29 -16.97 -12.02
CA SER A 117 5.30 -18.27 -11.33
C SER A 117 6.55 -18.40 -10.46
N SER A 118 6.35 -18.82 -9.21
CA SER A 118 7.44 -19.09 -8.26
C SER A 118 7.71 -20.57 -8.09
N SER A 119 8.98 -20.92 -7.86
CA SER A 119 9.38 -22.26 -7.43
C SER A 119 9.10 -22.52 -5.94
N LYS A 120 8.82 -21.47 -5.18
CA LYS A 120 8.47 -21.51 -3.76
C LYS A 120 6.98 -21.24 -3.57
N PRO A 121 6.34 -21.79 -2.52
CA PRO A 121 4.96 -21.44 -2.18
C PRO A 121 4.82 -19.93 -1.95
N VAL A 122 3.76 -19.33 -2.52
CA VAL A 122 3.43 -17.93 -2.37
C VAL A 122 2.12 -17.77 -1.64
N ILE A 123 2.10 -16.96 -0.59
CA ILE A 123 0.88 -16.48 0.07
C ILE A 123 0.71 -15.01 -0.26
N ALA A 124 -0.43 -14.62 -0.80
CA ALA A 124 -0.77 -13.22 -1.01
C ALA A 124 -1.63 -12.70 0.14
N VAL A 125 -1.23 -11.57 0.70
CA VAL A 125 -2.06 -10.79 1.63
C VAL A 125 -2.38 -9.46 0.95
N ILE A 126 -3.62 -9.32 0.56
CA ILE A 126 -4.13 -8.16 -0.18
C ILE A 126 -5.35 -7.58 0.54
N ALA A 127 -5.84 -6.45 0.11
CA ALA A 127 -7.01 -5.83 0.72
C ALA A 127 -7.92 -5.17 -0.31
N VAL A 128 -9.16 -4.90 0.07
CA VAL A 128 -10.12 -4.20 -0.79
C VAL A 128 -9.88 -2.69 -0.81
N ARG A 129 -9.27 -2.13 0.24
CA ARG A 129 -8.95 -0.70 0.38
C ARG A 129 -7.70 -0.49 1.24
N THR A 130 -6.98 0.60 0.98
CA THR A 130 -5.95 1.12 1.90
C THR A 130 -6.55 1.37 3.29
N GLY A 131 -5.81 1.02 4.34
CA GLY A 131 -6.28 1.14 5.72
C GLY A 131 -7.21 0.02 6.20
N ALA A 132 -7.56 -1.00 5.39
CA ALA A 132 -8.40 -2.12 5.82
C ALA A 132 -7.72 -3.03 6.87
N GLY A 133 -6.39 -2.99 6.98
CA GLY A 133 -5.62 -3.81 7.92
C GLY A 133 -4.77 -4.90 7.28
N LYS A 134 -4.39 -4.70 6.02
CA LYS A 134 -3.51 -5.63 5.28
C LYS A 134 -2.20 -5.89 6.02
N SER A 135 -1.50 -4.85 6.45
CA SER A 135 -0.16 -4.96 7.05
C SER A 135 -0.18 -5.76 8.37
N GLN A 136 -1.21 -5.60 9.21
CA GLN A 136 -1.33 -6.42 10.43
C GLN A 136 -1.66 -7.88 10.12
N THR A 137 -2.46 -8.15 9.08
CA THR A 137 -2.76 -9.51 8.62
C THR A 137 -1.50 -10.16 8.06
N SER A 138 -0.73 -9.45 7.24
CA SER A 138 0.55 -9.93 6.70
C SER A 138 1.55 -10.26 7.82
N ARG A 139 1.71 -9.36 8.80
CA ARG A 139 2.55 -9.62 9.98
C ARG A 139 2.11 -10.87 10.75
N LYS A 140 0.80 -11.07 10.92
CA LYS A 140 0.26 -12.27 11.59
C LYS A 140 0.61 -13.56 10.83
N VAL A 141 0.46 -13.56 9.50
CA VAL A 141 0.86 -14.69 8.66
C VAL A 141 2.36 -14.97 8.79
N VAL A 142 3.20 -13.94 8.68
CA VAL A 142 4.67 -14.05 8.83
C VAL A 142 5.04 -14.59 10.20
N GLN A 143 4.44 -14.06 11.27
CA GLN A 143 4.68 -14.49 12.65
C GLN A 143 4.40 -15.99 12.82
N ILE A 144 3.24 -16.46 12.37
CA ILE A 144 2.85 -17.87 12.47
C ILE A 144 3.85 -18.74 11.72
N LEU A 145 4.12 -18.45 10.44
CA LEU A 145 5.08 -19.23 9.64
C LEU A 145 6.45 -19.32 10.31
N ARG A 146 6.95 -18.22 10.87
CA ARG A 146 8.22 -18.19 11.58
C ARG A 146 8.20 -18.99 12.89
N GLN A 147 7.10 -18.99 13.63
CA GLN A 147 6.93 -19.84 14.83
C GLN A 147 7.05 -21.33 14.49
N PHE A 148 6.70 -21.72 13.26
CA PHE A 148 6.89 -23.08 12.72
C PHE A 148 8.21 -23.27 11.97
N GLY A 149 9.18 -22.39 12.19
CA GLY A 149 10.55 -22.52 11.69
C GLY A 149 10.74 -22.22 10.19
N LYS A 150 9.74 -21.63 9.52
CA LYS A 150 9.87 -21.28 8.10
C LYS A 150 10.72 -20.02 7.90
N LYS A 151 11.56 -20.03 6.88
CA LYS A 151 12.22 -18.84 6.37
C LYS A 151 11.23 -18.09 5.49
N VAL A 152 10.80 -16.92 5.93
CA VAL A 152 9.80 -16.11 5.24
C VAL A 152 10.46 -14.90 4.62
N VAL A 153 10.16 -14.68 3.35
CA VAL A 153 10.53 -13.47 2.62
C VAL A 153 9.27 -12.75 2.18
N SER A 154 9.14 -11.48 2.54
CA SER A 154 8.04 -10.62 2.07
C SER A 154 8.48 -9.78 0.88
N VAL A 155 7.57 -9.52 -0.06
CA VAL A 155 7.84 -8.66 -1.23
C VAL A 155 6.83 -7.52 -1.27
N ARG A 156 7.34 -6.30 -1.42
CA ARG A 156 6.55 -5.06 -1.45
C ARG A 156 6.94 -4.16 -2.61
N HIS A 157 6.12 -3.12 -2.84
CA HIS A 157 6.46 -2.04 -3.76
C HIS A 157 7.42 -1.06 -3.12
N PRO A 158 8.38 -0.48 -3.86
CA PRO A 158 9.14 0.68 -3.43
C PRO A 158 8.32 1.95 -3.66
N MET A 159 8.72 3.03 -3.02
CA MET A 159 8.33 4.36 -3.45
C MET A 159 9.24 4.82 -4.61
N PRO A 160 8.70 5.21 -5.78
CA PRO A 160 9.49 5.47 -6.99
C PRO A 160 10.15 6.86 -7.01
N TYR A 161 10.50 7.42 -5.84
CA TYR A 161 11.14 8.74 -5.75
C TYR A 161 12.64 8.72 -6.00
N GLY A 162 13.28 7.59 -5.74
CA GLY A 162 14.72 7.42 -5.87
C GLY A 162 15.19 7.16 -7.31
N ASP A 163 16.41 6.68 -7.40
CA ASP A 163 17.01 6.17 -8.63
C ASP A 163 16.44 4.77 -8.92
N LEU A 164 15.58 4.66 -9.93
CA LEU A 164 14.90 3.42 -10.28
C LEU A 164 15.88 2.29 -10.67
N VAL A 165 17.06 2.60 -11.20
CA VAL A 165 18.08 1.60 -11.52
C VAL A 165 18.64 0.98 -10.26
N LYS A 166 18.91 1.80 -9.22
CA LYS A 166 19.33 1.33 -7.90
C LYS A 166 18.20 0.60 -7.17
N GLN A 167 16.96 0.98 -7.44
CA GLN A 167 15.76 0.33 -6.91
C GLN A 167 15.35 -0.92 -7.71
N LYS A 168 16.17 -1.42 -8.63
CA LYS A 168 15.83 -2.63 -9.41
C LYS A 168 15.49 -3.81 -8.51
N VAL A 169 16.37 -4.11 -7.54
CA VAL A 169 16.20 -5.13 -6.49
C VAL A 169 16.87 -4.61 -5.23
N GLN A 170 16.11 -4.48 -4.16
CA GLN A 170 16.61 -4.08 -2.85
C GLN A 170 16.20 -5.15 -1.82
N ARG A 171 17.14 -5.51 -0.94
CA ARG A 171 16.94 -6.48 0.14
C ARG A 171 17.09 -5.78 1.48
N PHE A 172 16.15 -6.03 2.38
CA PHE A 172 16.11 -5.46 3.71
C PHE A 172 16.04 -6.59 4.74
N GLY A 173 17.15 -6.87 5.39
CA GLY A 173 17.26 -7.86 6.46
C GLY A 173 17.66 -7.25 7.80
N SER A 174 18.01 -5.96 7.81
CA SER A 174 18.41 -5.20 8.99
C SER A 174 17.92 -3.74 8.92
N LEU A 175 17.93 -3.03 10.05
CA LEU A 175 17.58 -1.60 10.10
C LEU A 175 18.61 -0.72 9.38
N GLU A 176 19.86 -1.19 9.26
CA GLU A 176 20.92 -0.52 8.52
C GLU A 176 20.60 -0.47 7.02
N ASP A 177 19.92 -1.50 6.49
CA ASP A 177 19.53 -1.54 5.07
C ASP A 177 18.54 -0.42 4.74
N LEU A 178 17.67 -0.03 5.67
CA LEU A 178 16.74 1.09 5.49
C LEU A 178 17.47 2.41 5.25
N LYS A 179 18.57 2.63 5.97
CA LYS A 179 19.43 3.82 5.81
C LYS A 179 20.26 3.73 4.54
N LEU A 180 20.82 2.54 4.25
CA LEU A 180 21.63 2.30 3.05
C LEU A 180 20.86 2.62 1.75
N HIS A 181 19.59 2.28 1.73
CA HIS A 181 18.73 2.49 0.58
C HIS A 181 17.94 3.82 0.61
N ASN A 182 18.19 4.70 1.61
CA ASN A 182 17.51 5.98 1.78
C ASN A 182 15.98 5.86 1.72
N CYS A 183 15.43 4.92 2.49
CA CYS A 183 14.00 4.68 2.53
C CYS A 183 13.21 5.90 3.00
N THR A 184 12.06 6.13 2.38
CA THR A 184 11.08 7.12 2.84
C THR A 184 10.44 6.67 4.16
N ILE A 185 9.74 7.59 4.86
CA ILE A 185 8.99 7.22 6.07
C ILE A 185 7.98 6.11 5.76
N GLU A 186 7.25 6.21 4.64
CA GLU A 186 6.28 5.19 4.25
C GLU A 186 6.92 3.83 3.98
N GLU A 187 8.09 3.80 3.35
CA GLU A 187 8.83 2.55 3.16
C GLU A 187 9.28 1.96 4.51
N ILE A 188 9.75 2.81 5.43
CA ILE A 188 10.15 2.38 6.77
C ILE A 188 8.94 1.82 7.54
N GLU A 189 7.76 2.47 7.47
CA GLU A 189 6.50 2.02 8.08
C GLU A 189 6.13 0.59 7.66
N GLU A 190 6.43 0.26 6.43
CA GLU A 190 6.10 -1.04 5.85
C GLU A 190 7.19 -2.10 6.07
N TYR A 191 8.47 -1.70 6.16
CA TYR A 191 9.60 -2.65 6.22
C TYR A 191 10.07 -2.91 7.65
N GLU A 192 10.16 -1.89 8.51
CA GLU A 192 10.66 -2.01 9.87
C GLU A 192 9.93 -3.10 10.69
N PRO A 193 8.58 -3.22 10.66
CA PRO A 193 7.89 -4.26 11.42
C PRO A 193 8.27 -5.68 11.03
N HIS A 194 8.54 -5.95 9.75
CA HIS A 194 8.99 -7.26 9.28
C HIS A 194 10.43 -7.55 9.70
N ILE A 195 11.32 -6.56 9.59
CA ILE A 195 12.71 -6.65 10.05
C ILE A 195 12.76 -6.91 11.55
N ALA A 196 11.94 -6.20 12.33
CA ALA A 196 11.85 -6.38 13.78
C ALA A 196 11.40 -7.79 14.18
N MET A 197 10.59 -8.46 13.35
CA MET A 197 10.24 -9.87 13.50
C MET A 197 11.33 -10.84 13.02
N GLY A 198 12.46 -10.34 12.51
CA GLY A 198 13.54 -11.12 11.92
C GLY A 198 13.19 -11.72 10.55
N SER A 199 12.22 -11.16 9.83
CA SER A 199 11.89 -11.52 8.44
C SER A 199 12.68 -10.65 7.47
N VAL A 200 12.86 -11.14 6.24
CA VAL A 200 13.49 -10.38 5.16
C VAL A 200 12.41 -9.79 4.26
N ILE A 201 12.64 -8.57 3.80
CA ILE A 201 11.81 -7.93 2.78
C ILE A 201 12.65 -7.70 1.52
N TYR A 202 12.03 -7.92 0.38
CA TYR A 202 12.49 -7.43 -0.91
C TYR A 202 11.52 -6.37 -1.43
N SER A 203 12.10 -5.33 -2.03
CA SER A 203 11.38 -4.29 -2.72
C SER A 203 12.13 -3.90 -4.00
N GLY A 204 11.44 -3.35 -4.97
CA GLY A 204 12.06 -2.87 -6.20
C GLY A 204 11.11 -2.87 -7.38
N VAL A 205 11.64 -2.48 -8.55
CA VAL A 205 10.86 -2.26 -9.77
C VAL A 205 10.93 -3.42 -10.77
N ASP A 206 11.82 -4.41 -10.57
CA ASP A 206 11.91 -5.61 -11.42
C ASP A 206 11.54 -6.87 -10.62
N TYR A 207 10.27 -7.23 -10.65
CA TYR A 207 9.72 -8.32 -9.83
C TYR A 207 10.18 -9.71 -10.27
N GLU A 208 10.59 -9.89 -11.52
CA GLU A 208 11.21 -11.13 -11.95
C GLU A 208 12.58 -11.32 -11.31
N ALA A 209 13.38 -10.25 -11.26
CA ALA A 209 14.68 -10.27 -10.60
C ALA A 209 14.54 -10.42 -9.08
N ILE A 210 13.56 -9.73 -8.46
CA ILE A 210 13.24 -9.87 -7.03
C ILE A 210 12.87 -11.32 -6.71
N LEU A 211 11.98 -11.94 -7.51
CA LEU A 211 11.53 -13.30 -7.29
C LEU A 211 12.70 -14.28 -7.29
N LYS A 212 13.63 -14.15 -8.26
CA LYS A 212 14.83 -14.99 -8.36
C LYS A 212 15.73 -14.89 -7.13
N GLU A 213 15.85 -13.70 -6.52
CA GLU A 213 16.63 -13.53 -5.29
C GLU A 213 15.86 -14.06 -4.06
N ALA A 214 14.59 -13.76 -3.94
CA ALA A 214 13.75 -14.23 -2.83
C ALA A 214 13.69 -15.77 -2.75
N GLU A 215 13.61 -16.46 -3.88
CA GLU A 215 13.58 -17.92 -3.96
C GLU A 215 14.83 -18.61 -3.40
N LYS A 216 15.99 -17.93 -3.38
CA LYS A 216 17.25 -18.49 -2.87
C LYS A 216 17.25 -18.65 -1.35
N GLU A 217 16.51 -17.81 -0.64
CA GLU A 217 16.53 -17.79 0.83
C GLU A 217 15.17 -18.10 1.49
N ALA A 218 14.06 -18.12 0.73
CA ALA A 218 12.73 -18.37 1.26
C ALA A 218 12.33 -19.84 1.26
N ASP A 219 11.60 -20.28 2.30
CA ASP A 219 10.74 -21.45 2.26
C ASP A 219 9.33 -21.08 1.79
N VAL A 220 8.86 -19.86 2.15
CA VAL A 220 7.58 -19.29 1.76
C VAL A 220 7.77 -17.82 1.42
N ILE A 221 7.20 -17.38 0.32
CA ILE A 221 7.19 -15.98 -0.10
C ILE A 221 5.83 -15.37 0.24
N ILE A 222 5.84 -14.19 0.88
CA ILE A 222 4.64 -13.40 1.13
C ILE A 222 4.59 -12.28 0.10
N TRP A 223 3.56 -12.30 -0.75
CA TRP A 223 3.19 -11.12 -1.52
C TRP A 223 2.41 -10.19 -0.60
N ASP A 224 3.05 -9.15 -0.12
CA ASP A 224 2.43 -8.09 0.69
C ASP A 224 2.08 -6.86 -0.17
N GLY A 225 2.72 -6.74 -1.33
CA GLY A 225 2.39 -5.78 -2.37
C GLY A 225 2.48 -4.32 -1.93
N GLY A 226 1.68 -3.49 -2.55
CA GLY A 226 1.51 -2.07 -2.27
C GLY A 226 0.04 -1.72 -2.05
N ASN A 227 -0.42 -0.60 -2.62
CA ASN A 227 -1.78 -0.08 -2.48
C ASN A 227 -2.85 -1.03 -3.09
N ASN A 228 -3.09 -2.17 -2.41
CA ASN A 228 -4.15 -3.13 -2.75
C ASN A 228 -4.10 -3.67 -4.18
N ASP A 229 -2.90 -3.82 -4.72
CA ASP A 229 -2.70 -4.39 -6.04
C ASP A 229 -3.07 -5.88 -6.10
N ILE A 230 -3.49 -6.31 -7.29
CA ILE A 230 -3.54 -7.73 -7.63
C ILE A 230 -2.11 -8.30 -7.49
N PRO A 231 -1.92 -9.53 -6.95
CA PRO A 231 -0.59 -10.11 -6.78
C PRO A 231 0.22 -10.17 -8.07
N PHE A 232 1.52 -9.87 -7.99
CA PHE A 232 2.44 -10.01 -9.13
C PHE A 232 3.07 -11.41 -9.21
N PHE A 233 2.97 -12.17 -8.12
CA PHE A 233 3.36 -13.58 -8.07
C PHE A 233 2.10 -14.43 -7.97
N LYS A 234 2.07 -15.54 -8.70
CA LYS A 234 0.93 -16.46 -8.69
C LYS A 234 0.82 -17.12 -7.30
N PRO A 235 -0.23 -16.79 -6.52
CA PRO A 235 -0.34 -17.28 -5.16
C PRO A 235 -0.88 -18.70 -5.08
N ASN A 236 -0.46 -19.45 -4.04
CA ASN A 236 -1.04 -20.71 -3.63
C ASN A 236 -2.15 -20.53 -2.57
N LEU A 237 -2.18 -19.35 -1.93
CA LEU A 237 -3.18 -18.97 -0.94
C LEU A 237 -3.34 -17.45 -0.94
N VAL A 238 -4.59 -16.98 -0.96
CA VAL A 238 -4.91 -15.54 -0.97
C VAL A 238 -5.76 -15.17 0.23
N PHE A 239 -5.22 -14.29 1.09
CA PHE A 239 -5.97 -13.59 2.11
C PHE A 239 -6.35 -12.20 1.59
N THR A 240 -7.65 -11.88 1.58
CA THR A 240 -8.15 -10.55 1.23
C THR A 240 -8.82 -9.89 2.42
N VAL A 241 -8.26 -8.77 2.86
CA VAL A 241 -8.77 -8.04 4.03
C VAL A 241 -9.86 -7.07 3.62
N VAL A 242 -10.98 -7.10 4.36
CA VAL A 242 -12.18 -6.29 4.12
C VAL A 242 -12.47 -5.43 5.35
N ASP A 243 -12.90 -4.19 5.14
CA ASP A 243 -13.11 -3.18 6.17
C ASP A 243 -14.60 -2.84 6.36
N PRO A 244 -15.23 -3.29 7.46
CA PRO A 244 -16.64 -3.02 7.71
C PRO A 244 -16.95 -1.57 8.12
N HIS A 245 -15.94 -0.71 8.34
CA HIS A 245 -16.15 0.73 8.47
C HIS A 245 -16.52 1.41 7.14
N ARG A 246 -16.24 0.73 6.02
CA ARG A 246 -16.52 1.22 4.66
C ARG A 246 -17.31 0.17 3.86
N PRO A 247 -18.52 -0.25 4.35
CA PRO A 247 -19.31 -1.29 3.71
C PRO A 247 -19.70 -0.87 2.28
N GLY A 248 -19.53 -1.78 1.31
CA GLY A 248 -19.77 -1.54 -0.11
C GLY A 248 -18.53 -1.13 -0.90
N HIS A 249 -17.42 -0.72 -0.26
CA HIS A 249 -16.18 -0.42 -0.98
C HIS A 249 -15.58 -1.69 -1.61
N GLU A 250 -15.76 -2.85 -1.00
CA GLU A 250 -15.39 -4.15 -1.56
C GLU A 250 -16.13 -4.50 -2.87
N MET A 251 -17.21 -3.77 -3.16
CA MET A 251 -18.04 -3.92 -4.36
C MET A 251 -17.80 -2.86 -5.42
N SER A 252 -17.22 -1.72 -5.05
CA SER A 252 -17.18 -0.49 -5.88
C SER A 252 -15.80 0.05 -6.17
N TYR A 253 -14.74 -0.61 -5.66
CA TYR A 253 -13.35 -0.18 -5.87
C TYR A 253 -12.55 -1.21 -6.68
N TYR A 254 -11.64 -0.69 -7.53
CA TYR A 254 -10.69 -1.46 -8.31
C TYR A 254 -9.27 -1.26 -7.74
N PRO A 255 -8.46 -2.33 -7.59
CA PRO A 255 -8.78 -3.73 -7.86
C PRO A 255 -9.39 -4.46 -6.64
N GLY A 256 -9.87 -3.75 -5.60
CA GLY A 256 -10.41 -4.34 -4.38
C GLY A 256 -11.47 -5.42 -4.63
N ASN A 257 -12.40 -5.19 -5.58
CA ASN A 257 -13.37 -6.20 -5.96
C ASN A 257 -12.72 -7.40 -6.68
N THR A 258 -11.71 -7.18 -7.51
CA THR A 258 -10.92 -8.27 -8.12
C THR A 258 -10.20 -9.07 -7.04
N SER A 259 -9.59 -8.39 -6.07
CA SER A 259 -8.93 -9.01 -4.93
C SER A 259 -9.89 -9.89 -4.11
N LEU A 260 -11.13 -9.43 -3.91
CA LEU A 260 -12.15 -10.23 -3.23
C LEU A 260 -12.56 -11.48 -4.02
N ARG A 261 -12.64 -11.39 -5.36
CA ARG A 261 -12.92 -12.54 -6.23
C ARG A 261 -11.80 -13.59 -6.26
N LEU A 262 -10.56 -13.16 -6.03
CA LEU A 262 -9.39 -14.04 -5.96
C LEU A 262 -9.19 -14.67 -4.57
N ALA A 263 -9.91 -14.21 -3.54
CA ALA A 263 -9.71 -14.64 -2.17
C ALA A 263 -10.01 -16.13 -1.95
N ASP A 264 -9.07 -16.86 -1.37
CA ASP A 264 -9.36 -18.15 -0.68
C ASP A 264 -9.97 -17.85 0.69
N VAL A 265 -9.51 -16.76 1.33
CA VAL A 265 -9.93 -16.35 2.66
C VAL A 265 -10.19 -14.84 2.67
N ALA A 266 -11.41 -14.48 3.06
CA ALA A 266 -11.76 -13.07 3.33
C ALA A 266 -11.64 -12.81 4.83
N VAL A 267 -10.84 -11.81 5.21
CA VAL A 267 -10.67 -11.40 6.61
C VAL A 267 -11.49 -10.13 6.84
N ILE A 268 -12.62 -10.24 7.53
CA ILE A 268 -13.40 -9.08 7.98
C ILE A 268 -12.72 -8.56 9.24
N ASN A 269 -11.94 -7.50 9.08
CA ASN A 269 -11.16 -6.92 10.17
C ASN A 269 -11.96 -5.85 10.95
N LYS A 270 -11.45 -5.40 12.12
CA LYS A 270 -12.01 -4.30 12.93
C LYS A 270 -13.47 -4.51 13.39
N ILE A 271 -13.92 -5.77 13.53
CA ILE A 271 -15.33 -6.05 13.85
C ILE A 271 -15.78 -5.52 15.22
N VAL A 272 -14.86 -5.30 16.15
CA VAL A 272 -15.20 -4.78 17.50
C VAL A 272 -15.56 -3.30 17.46
N SER A 273 -14.95 -2.53 16.57
CA SER A 273 -15.21 -1.09 16.42
C SER A 273 -16.25 -0.75 15.32
N ALA A 274 -16.63 -1.73 14.49
CA ALA A 274 -17.56 -1.51 13.39
C ALA A 274 -19.03 -1.73 13.82
N ASN A 275 -19.94 -1.06 13.10
CA ASN A 275 -21.38 -1.28 13.28
C ASN A 275 -21.76 -2.72 12.87
N PRO A 276 -22.58 -3.45 13.67
CA PRO A 276 -23.01 -4.80 13.36
C PRO A 276 -23.75 -4.94 12.01
N ASP A 277 -24.51 -3.93 11.58
CA ASP A 277 -25.16 -3.94 10.27
C ASP A 277 -24.17 -3.85 9.11
N SER A 278 -23.13 -3.06 9.29
CA SER A 278 -22.02 -2.97 8.33
C SER A 278 -21.28 -4.29 8.20
N ILE A 279 -21.02 -4.99 9.31
CA ILE A 279 -20.40 -6.32 9.31
C ILE A 279 -21.29 -7.32 8.55
N ARG A 280 -22.61 -7.32 8.81
CA ARG A 280 -23.57 -8.17 8.08
C ARG A 280 -23.59 -7.86 6.58
N THR A 281 -23.53 -6.59 6.22
CA THR A 281 -23.52 -6.14 4.83
C THR A 281 -22.26 -6.64 4.12
N VAL A 282 -21.07 -6.42 4.70
CA VAL A 282 -19.80 -6.89 4.15
C VAL A 282 -19.80 -8.42 4.01
N ARG A 283 -20.24 -9.16 5.04
CA ARG A 283 -20.35 -10.63 4.96
C ARG A 283 -21.25 -11.08 3.81
N ARG A 284 -22.41 -10.47 3.63
CA ARG A 284 -23.32 -10.75 2.52
C ARG A 284 -22.68 -10.45 1.16
N ASN A 285 -21.97 -9.33 1.05
CA ASN A 285 -21.26 -8.95 -0.18
C ASN A 285 -20.15 -9.94 -0.52
N ILE A 286 -19.37 -10.39 0.47
CA ILE A 286 -18.35 -11.44 0.27
C ILE A 286 -19.00 -12.71 -0.31
N ILE A 287 -20.05 -13.23 0.34
CA ILE A 287 -20.75 -14.44 -0.10
C ILE A 287 -21.34 -14.28 -1.51
N SER A 288 -21.85 -13.10 -1.86
CA SER A 288 -22.43 -12.83 -3.18
C SER A 288 -21.39 -12.83 -4.31
N VAL A 289 -20.16 -12.37 -4.01
CA VAL A 289 -19.09 -12.22 -5.00
C VAL A 289 -18.21 -13.44 -5.08
N ASN A 290 -17.93 -14.06 -3.94
CA ASN A 290 -17.05 -15.22 -3.81
C ASN A 290 -17.60 -16.20 -2.75
N PRO A 291 -18.59 -17.02 -3.09
CA PRO A 291 -19.22 -17.96 -2.13
C PRO A 291 -18.27 -19.05 -1.61
N ASN A 292 -17.12 -19.26 -2.28
CA ASN A 292 -16.13 -20.27 -1.89
C ASN A 292 -15.09 -19.74 -0.89
N ALA A 293 -15.01 -18.43 -0.69
CA ALA A 293 -14.07 -17.86 0.26
C ALA A 293 -14.43 -18.24 1.70
N GLN A 294 -13.47 -18.73 2.45
CA GLN A 294 -13.61 -18.88 3.89
C GLN A 294 -13.59 -17.47 4.54
N ILE A 295 -14.39 -17.26 5.59
CA ILE A 295 -14.48 -15.95 6.25
C ILE A 295 -13.90 -16.05 7.65
N ILE A 296 -12.85 -15.26 7.90
CA ILE A 296 -12.32 -15.01 9.24
C ILE A 296 -12.86 -13.65 9.70
N GLU A 297 -13.39 -13.59 10.92
CA GLU A 297 -13.65 -12.33 11.61
C GLU A 297 -12.49 -12.00 12.52
N ALA A 298 -12.07 -10.73 12.53
CA ALA A 298 -10.94 -10.29 13.34
C ALA A 298 -11.17 -8.90 13.97
N ALA A 299 -10.68 -8.74 15.16
CA ALA A 299 -10.52 -7.47 15.84
C ALA A 299 -9.13 -6.88 15.55
N SER A 300 -9.02 -5.59 15.78
CA SER A 300 -7.75 -4.85 15.73
C SER A 300 -7.49 -4.16 17.08
N PRO A 301 -7.19 -4.93 18.16
CA PRO A 301 -6.95 -4.35 19.48
C PRO A 301 -5.75 -3.40 19.44
N ILE A 302 -5.86 -2.33 20.23
CA ILE A 302 -4.88 -1.27 20.34
C ILE A 302 -4.12 -1.43 21.66
N PHE A 303 -2.80 -1.25 21.60
CA PHE A 303 -1.89 -1.29 22.74
C PHE A 303 -1.12 0.03 22.81
N VAL A 304 -1.13 0.69 23.94
CA VAL A 304 -0.43 1.95 24.19
C VAL A 304 0.76 1.69 25.11
N ASP A 305 1.96 2.11 24.70
CA ASP A 305 3.19 1.86 25.46
C ASP A 305 3.17 2.57 26.84
N ASN A 306 2.67 3.83 26.88
CA ASN A 306 2.53 4.60 28.13
C ASN A 306 1.19 5.36 28.16
N PRO A 307 0.12 4.74 28.69
CA PRO A 307 -1.21 5.35 28.78
C PRO A 307 -1.27 6.66 29.60
N GLU A 308 -0.37 6.85 30.56
CA GLU A 308 -0.32 8.06 31.40
C GLU A 308 0.02 9.32 30.61
N LEU A 309 0.61 9.16 29.43
CA LEU A 309 0.87 10.27 28.50
C LEU A 309 -0.38 10.66 27.68
N ILE A 310 -1.49 9.91 27.81
CA ILE A 310 -2.78 10.22 27.16
C ILE A 310 -3.79 10.73 28.17
N LYS A 311 -3.94 10.00 29.30
CA LYS A 311 -4.99 10.23 30.27
C LYS A 311 -4.97 11.64 30.85
N GLY A 312 -6.06 12.39 30.59
CA GLY A 312 -6.24 13.75 31.07
C GLY A 312 -5.28 14.79 30.47
N LYS A 313 -4.58 14.46 29.36
CA LYS A 313 -3.61 15.33 28.67
C LYS A 313 -4.22 15.98 27.44
N ARG A 314 -3.67 17.12 27.05
CA ARG A 314 -3.86 17.73 25.73
C ARG A 314 -2.89 17.06 24.76
N VAL A 315 -3.39 16.25 23.85
CA VAL A 315 -2.54 15.41 23.00
C VAL A 315 -2.54 15.86 21.54
N LEU A 316 -1.37 15.80 20.89
CA LEU A 316 -1.26 15.79 19.45
C LEU A 316 -1.27 14.33 19.00
N VAL A 317 -2.15 13.98 18.07
CA VAL A 317 -2.19 12.64 17.46
C VAL A 317 -1.49 12.67 16.10
N VAL A 318 -0.51 11.79 15.91
CA VAL A 318 0.20 11.59 14.64
C VAL A 318 -0.17 10.22 14.09
N GLU A 319 -0.70 10.16 12.87
CA GLU A 319 -1.21 8.95 12.24
C GLU A 319 -0.46 8.61 10.96
N ASP A 320 -0.61 7.37 10.50
CA ASP A 320 -0.12 6.91 9.20
C ASP A 320 -0.66 7.79 8.04
N GLY A 321 0.25 8.41 7.30
CA GLY A 321 -0.08 9.33 6.22
C GLY A 321 -0.94 8.71 5.11
N PRO A 322 -0.56 7.57 4.50
CA PRO A 322 -1.33 6.87 3.47
C PRO A 322 -2.76 6.50 3.87
N THR A 323 -2.97 6.08 5.12
CA THR A 323 -4.31 5.75 5.64
C THR A 323 -5.25 6.95 5.60
N LEU A 324 -4.75 8.14 5.91
CA LEU A 324 -5.54 9.37 5.94
C LEU A 324 -5.72 10.00 4.57
N THR A 325 -4.71 9.94 3.72
CA THR A 325 -4.70 10.59 2.40
C THR A 325 -5.34 9.70 1.34
N HIS A 326 -4.74 8.56 1.04
CA HIS A 326 -5.24 7.62 0.02
C HIS A 326 -6.35 6.70 0.53
N GLY A 327 -6.31 6.33 1.81
CA GLY A 327 -7.34 5.53 2.46
C GLY A 327 -8.63 6.29 2.77
N GLU A 328 -8.60 7.62 2.72
CA GLU A 328 -9.74 8.50 3.04
C GLU A 328 -10.34 8.21 4.43
N MET A 329 -9.49 7.77 5.38
CA MET A 329 -9.91 7.54 6.76
C MET A 329 -9.88 8.85 7.54
N GLU A 330 -10.94 9.14 8.29
CA GLU A 330 -11.01 10.35 9.13
C GLU A 330 -10.10 10.27 10.36
N TYR A 331 -9.77 9.05 10.80
CA TYR A 331 -8.93 8.77 11.97
C TYR A 331 -8.29 7.38 11.89
N GLY A 332 -7.25 7.16 12.70
CA GLY A 332 -6.55 5.88 12.82
C GLY A 332 -6.42 5.42 14.27
N ALA A 333 -5.44 4.55 14.53
CA ALA A 333 -5.25 3.90 15.83
C ALA A 333 -4.88 4.87 16.96
N GLY A 334 -4.12 5.92 16.65
CA GLY A 334 -3.73 6.93 17.63
C GLY A 334 -4.91 7.74 18.13
N MET A 335 -5.84 8.08 17.24
CA MET A 335 -7.06 8.79 17.62
C MET A 335 -7.98 7.93 18.49
N VAL A 336 -8.15 6.65 18.12
CA VAL A 336 -8.90 5.70 18.93
C VAL A 336 -8.26 5.55 20.32
N ALA A 337 -6.94 5.42 20.39
CA ALA A 337 -6.22 5.39 21.66
C ALA A 337 -6.44 6.68 22.48
N ALA A 338 -6.41 7.85 21.84
CA ALA A 338 -6.65 9.12 22.52
C ALA A 338 -8.05 9.17 23.16
N TRP A 339 -9.08 8.64 22.49
CA TRP A 339 -10.44 8.55 23.04
C TRP A 339 -10.54 7.52 24.16
N ASP A 340 -10.08 6.28 23.90
CA ASP A 340 -10.25 5.15 24.83
C ASP A 340 -9.49 5.34 26.14
N TYR A 341 -8.30 5.98 26.09
CA TYR A 341 -7.48 6.27 27.24
C TYR A 341 -7.76 7.64 27.89
N GLY A 342 -8.80 8.35 27.42
CA GLY A 342 -9.31 9.55 28.07
C GLY A 342 -8.41 10.76 27.96
N ALA A 343 -7.98 11.11 26.76
CA ALA A 343 -7.35 12.39 26.50
C ALA A 343 -8.30 13.54 26.88
N LYS A 344 -7.77 14.58 27.53
CA LYS A 344 -8.55 15.78 27.90
C LYS A 344 -8.98 16.55 26.65
N GLU A 345 -8.08 16.63 25.68
CA GLU A 345 -8.27 17.36 24.44
C GLU A 345 -7.35 16.81 23.35
N ILE A 346 -7.88 16.72 22.12
CA ILE A 346 -7.10 16.42 20.93
C ILE A 346 -6.83 17.72 20.21
N ILE A 347 -5.55 18.09 20.13
CA ILE A 347 -5.09 19.37 19.57
C ILE A 347 -5.13 19.32 18.06
N ASP A 348 -5.76 20.33 17.46
CA ASP A 348 -5.73 20.54 16.01
C ASP A 348 -4.34 21.06 15.60
N PRO A 349 -3.56 20.33 14.79
CA PRO A 349 -2.23 20.76 14.41
C PRO A 349 -2.21 21.86 13.33
N ARG A 350 -3.32 22.10 12.62
CA ARG A 350 -3.37 23.00 11.46
C ARG A 350 -2.83 24.42 11.73
N PRO A 351 -3.06 25.05 12.89
CA PRO A 351 -2.46 26.36 13.21
C PRO A 351 -0.94 26.36 13.34
N PHE A 352 -0.33 25.19 13.51
CA PHE A 352 1.10 25.00 13.76
C PHE A 352 1.86 24.41 12.58
N THR A 353 1.15 24.06 11.51
CA THR A 353 1.74 23.42 10.32
C THR A 353 2.69 24.35 9.58
N VAL A 354 3.73 23.76 8.99
CA VAL A 354 4.70 24.48 8.16
C VAL A 354 4.75 23.88 6.76
N ASN A 355 5.06 24.71 5.78
CA ASN A 355 5.41 24.38 4.39
C ASN A 355 4.60 23.19 3.78
N SER A 356 5.28 22.06 3.57
CA SER A 356 4.70 20.86 2.91
C SER A 356 3.54 20.25 3.69
N ILE A 357 3.57 20.31 5.02
CA ILE A 357 2.47 19.81 5.86
C ILE A 357 1.21 20.66 5.68
N SER A 358 1.37 21.99 5.59
CA SER A 358 0.24 22.89 5.28
C SER A 358 -0.38 22.59 3.91
N ASN A 359 0.44 22.23 2.92
CA ASN A 359 -0.03 21.86 1.59
C ASN A 359 -0.80 20.53 1.61
N THR A 360 -0.39 19.57 2.44
CA THR A 360 -1.11 18.31 2.63
C THR A 360 -2.54 18.55 3.09
N TYR A 361 -2.77 19.40 4.09
CA TYR A 361 -4.14 19.72 4.54
C TYR A 361 -4.98 20.45 3.48
N ARG A 362 -4.36 21.28 2.63
CA ARG A 362 -5.07 21.91 1.49
C ARG A 362 -5.50 20.88 0.46
N LYS A 363 -4.66 19.90 0.18
CA LYS A 363 -4.93 18.84 -0.80
C LYS A 363 -5.94 17.83 -0.27
N TYR A 364 -5.93 17.55 1.05
CA TYR A 364 -6.78 16.57 1.71
C TYR A 364 -7.59 17.22 2.85
N PRO A 365 -8.62 18.01 2.52
CA PRO A 365 -9.38 18.78 3.52
C PRO A 365 -10.20 17.92 4.48
N GLY A 366 -10.41 16.63 4.16
CA GLY A 366 -11.11 15.66 5.00
C GLY A 366 -10.30 15.16 6.20
N ILE A 367 -8.99 15.45 6.26
CA ILE A 367 -8.15 15.08 7.42
C ILE A 367 -8.68 15.81 8.67
N GLY A 368 -8.97 15.03 9.74
CA GLY A 368 -9.49 15.54 11.00
C GLY A 368 -8.45 16.31 11.84
N LYS A 369 -8.69 16.38 13.17
CA LYS A 369 -7.77 17.00 14.13
C LYS A 369 -6.60 16.08 14.48
N LEU A 370 -5.81 15.70 13.49
CA LEU A 370 -4.67 14.80 13.64
C LEU A 370 -3.64 15.10 12.57
N LEU A 371 -2.39 14.74 12.80
CA LEU A 371 -1.27 15.05 11.93
C LEU A 371 -0.88 13.81 11.11
N PRO A 372 -0.95 13.87 9.77
CA PRO A 372 -0.44 12.78 8.94
C PRO A 372 1.09 12.73 9.01
N ALA A 373 1.64 11.55 9.28
CA ALA A 373 3.09 11.31 9.22
C ALA A 373 3.52 11.26 7.75
N MET A 374 3.90 12.41 7.21
CA MET A 374 4.37 12.54 5.83
C MET A 374 5.89 12.64 5.79
N GLY A 375 6.55 11.96 4.86
CA GLY A 375 8.02 11.97 4.80
C GLY A 375 8.59 11.39 3.52
N TYR A 376 8.23 11.99 2.37
CA TYR A 376 8.77 11.60 1.06
C TYR A 376 10.20 12.11 0.80
N GLY A 377 10.77 12.95 1.69
CA GLY A 377 12.12 13.48 1.58
C GLY A 377 12.53 14.30 2.80
N ASP A 378 13.82 14.65 2.89
CA ASP A 378 14.43 15.32 4.05
C ASP A 378 13.74 16.63 4.45
N GLU A 379 13.26 17.41 3.48
CA GLU A 379 12.54 18.65 3.76
C GLU A 379 11.19 18.39 4.44
N GLN A 380 10.45 17.41 3.95
CA GLN A 380 9.15 17.06 4.53
C GLN A 380 9.29 16.43 5.91
N ILE A 381 10.35 15.65 6.14
CA ILE A 381 10.71 15.14 7.47
C ILE A 381 10.97 16.27 8.45
N LYS A 382 11.71 17.30 8.04
CA LYS A 382 11.94 18.50 8.85
C LYS A 382 10.66 19.28 9.12
N ASP A 383 9.80 19.43 8.12
CA ASP A 383 8.50 20.11 8.26
C ASP A 383 7.59 19.36 9.24
N LEU A 384 7.60 18.02 9.21
CA LEU A 384 6.87 17.18 10.16
C LEU A 384 7.42 17.35 11.59
N GLU A 385 8.74 17.29 11.77
CA GLU A 385 9.41 17.52 13.05
C GLU A 385 9.08 18.91 13.61
N GLU A 386 9.19 19.94 12.78
CA GLU A 386 8.90 21.33 13.19
C GLU A 386 7.42 21.48 13.55
N THR A 387 6.50 20.92 12.77
CA THR A 387 5.06 20.96 13.07
C THR A 387 4.74 20.31 14.41
N ILE A 388 5.28 19.10 14.68
CA ILE A 388 5.10 18.40 15.95
C ILE A 388 5.63 19.26 17.11
N ASN A 389 6.84 19.81 16.97
CA ASN A 389 7.51 20.56 18.02
C ASN A 389 6.87 21.94 18.29
N ARG A 390 6.25 22.56 17.29
CA ARG A 390 5.51 23.83 17.42
C ARG A 390 4.12 23.66 18.01
N THR A 391 3.49 22.48 17.85
CA THR A 391 2.13 22.24 18.33
C THR A 391 2.07 22.39 19.85
N ASP A 392 1.18 23.23 20.37
CA ASP A 392 0.99 23.43 21.81
C ASP A 392 0.17 22.28 22.40
N CYS A 393 0.87 21.24 22.88
CA CYS A 393 0.29 20.04 23.49
C CYS A 393 1.17 19.53 24.65
N ASP A 394 0.56 18.72 25.54
CA ASP A 394 1.27 18.14 26.68
C ASP A 394 2.08 16.89 26.27
N SER A 395 1.59 16.14 25.27
CA SER A 395 2.22 14.91 24.77
C SER A 395 1.83 14.61 23.33
N VAL A 396 2.57 13.70 22.71
CA VAL A 396 2.36 13.23 21.33
C VAL A 396 1.98 11.76 21.34
N VAL A 397 0.86 11.42 20.71
CA VAL A 397 0.37 10.05 20.50
C VAL A 397 0.74 9.63 19.09
N ILE A 398 1.61 8.64 18.96
CA ILE A 398 2.16 8.16 17.69
C ILE A 398 1.39 6.90 17.29
N GLY A 399 0.48 7.04 16.32
CA GLY A 399 -0.37 5.97 15.77
C GLY A 399 0.19 5.33 14.50
N THR A 400 1.40 5.69 14.07
CA THR A 400 2.07 5.06 12.94
C THR A 400 2.75 3.75 13.34
N PRO A 401 2.95 2.80 12.39
CA PRO A 401 3.64 1.54 12.68
C PRO A 401 5.09 1.71 13.13
N ILE A 402 5.75 2.79 12.72
CA ILE A 402 7.17 3.05 13.03
C ILE A 402 7.39 3.80 14.33
N ASP A 403 8.63 3.76 14.79
CA ASP A 403 9.09 4.60 15.89
C ASP A 403 9.59 5.94 15.35
N LEU A 404 8.68 6.94 15.25
CA LEU A 404 9.04 8.29 14.81
C LEU A 404 10.18 8.90 15.63
N GLY A 405 10.34 8.53 16.89
CA GLY A 405 11.44 9.02 17.74
C GLY A 405 12.84 8.60 17.27
N ARG A 406 12.95 7.64 16.35
CA ARG A 406 14.22 7.28 15.69
C ARG A 406 14.55 8.13 14.48
N ILE A 407 13.55 8.78 13.90
CA ILE A 407 13.67 9.56 12.66
C ILE A 407 13.60 11.04 12.96
N LEU A 408 12.75 11.44 13.90
CA LEU A 408 12.47 12.82 14.28
C LEU A 408 12.95 13.08 15.70
N LYS A 409 13.43 14.30 15.94
CA LYS A 409 13.74 14.78 17.28
C LYS A 409 12.50 15.43 17.90
N ILE A 410 11.66 14.64 18.55
CA ILE A 410 10.46 15.11 19.25
C ILE A 410 10.86 15.64 20.62
N ASN A 411 10.58 16.94 20.88
CA ASN A 411 10.95 17.62 22.14
C ASN A 411 9.87 17.51 23.24
N LYS A 412 8.86 16.67 23.03
CA LYS A 412 7.75 16.46 23.96
C LYS A 412 7.67 15.00 24.38
N PRO A 413 7.08 14.71 25.57
CA PRO A 413 6.74 13.32 25.91
C PRO A 413 5.90 12.68 24.82
N SER A 414 6.26 11.47 24.40
CA SER A 414 5.53 10.74 23.36
C SER A 414 5.26 9.29 23.74
N THR A 415 4.14 8.76 23.27
CA THR A 415 3.77 7.36 23.44
C THR A 415 3.37 6.75 22.10
N ARG A 416 3.73 5.49 21.88
CA ARG A 416 3.37 4.74 20.68
C ARG A 416 2.08 3.97 20.90
N VAL A 417 1.31 3.90 19.82
CA VAL A 417 0.13 3.05 19.71
C VAL A 417 0.44 1.94 18.73
N ARG A 418 0.28 0.71 19.17
CA ARG A 418 0.44 -0.49 18.35
C ARG A 418 -0.91 -1.18 18.21
N TYR A 419 -1.10 -1.89 17.11
CA TYR A 419 -2.30 -2.66 16.84
C TYR A 419 -1.94 -3.98 16.17
N GLU A 420 -2.71 -5.01 16.48
CA GLU A 420 -2.48 -6.38 16.02
C GLU A 420 -3.77 -6.98 15.48
N LEU A 421 -3.65 -8.02 14.65
CA LEU A 421 -4.79 -8.80 14.23
C LEU A 421 -5.11 -9.86 15.29
N GLN A 422 -6.34 -9.84 15.78
CA GLN A 422 -6.86 -10.86 16.68
C GLN A 422 -8.07 -11.54 16.03
N GLU A 423 -7.90 -12.79 15.59
CA GLU A 423 -8.99 -13.57 15.01
C GLU A 423 -10.03 -13.90 16.09
N ILE A 424 -11.31 -13.90 15.69
CA ILE A 424 -12.45 -14.21 16.53
C ILE A 424 -13.16 -15.43 16.00
N GLY A 425 -13.39 -16.41 16.87
CA GLY A 425 -14.04 -17.68 16.52
C GLY A 425 -13.06 -18.83 16.32
N SER A 426 -13.52 -19.90 15.69
CA SER A 426 -12.78 -21.15 15.55
C SER A 426 -11.94 -21.28 14.29
N LEU A 427 -12.16 -20.41 13.31
CA LEU A 427 -11.37 -20.37 12.08
C LEU A 427 -10.28 -19.34 12.23
N THR A 428 -9.02 -19.79 12.17
CA THR A 428 -7.84 -18.93 12.35
C THR A 428 -6.91 -19.06 11.15
N ILE A 429 -6.02 -18.07 10.98
CA ILE A 429 -4.96 -18.09 9.96
C ILE A 429 -4.08 -19.33 10.15
N GLU A 430 -3.71 -19.67 11.40
CA GLU A 430 -2.91 -20.86 11.69
C GLU A 430 -3.60 -22.13 11.21
N LYS A 431 -4.89 -22.28 11.49
CA LYS A 431 -5.67 -23.46 11.04
C LYS A 431 -5.65 -23.57 9.51
N ILE A 432 -5.85 -22.48 8.80
CA ILE A 432 -5.80 -22.46 7.32
C ILE A 432 -4.42 -22.81 6.81
N LEU A 433 -3.35 -22.26 7.40
CA LEU A 433 -1.97 -22.58 7.00
C LEU A 433 -1.65 -24.07 7.19
N ARG A 434 -2.17 -24.72 8.26
CA ARG A 434 -2.08 -26.18 8.47
C ARG A 434 -2.86 -26.97 7.42
N GLU A 435 -4.12 -26.62 7.19
CA GLU A 435 -4.98 -27.28 6.19
C GLU A 435 -4.40 -27.20 4.77
N ARG A 436 -3.76 -26.09 4.45
CA ARG A 436 -3.10 -25.84 3.17
C ARG A 436 -1.63 -26.31 3.12
N LYS A 437 -1.11 -26.96 4.20
CA LYS A 437 0.23 -27.57 4.30
C LYS A 437 1.39 -26.57 4.17
N PHE A 438 1.22 -25.35 4.63
CA PHE A 438 2.31 -24.38 4.76
C PHE A 438 3.12 -24.60 6.05
N ILE A 439 2.49 -25.18 7.07
CA ILE A 439 3.07 -25.54 8.37
C ILE A 439 2.57 -26.92 8.80
#